data_cd3d50047052902604621579497be463
#
_entry.id   cd3d50047052902604621579497be463
#
_cell.length_a   1.000
_cell.length_b   1.000
_cell.length_c   1.000
_cell.angle_alpha   90.00
_cell.angle_beta   90.00
_cell.angle_gamma   90.00
#
_symmetry.space_group_name_H-M   'P 1'
#
loop_
_entity.id
_entity.type
_entity.pdbx_description
1 polymer ?
#
loop_
_entity_poly.entity_id
_entity_poly.type
_entity_poly.pdbx_seq_one_letter_code
_entity_poly.pdbx_strand_id
1 'polypeptide(L)'
;EISLGLVGSEMCIRDSTQLLYDYRNKYFFSASYRRDGSSRFAPETRWGNFWSLGASWRVDRESFMASTSDWLSALTLKMSYGAQGNDNLGTYYASKGLYSIVSNLGENALVSDRMATPNLKWETNLNFNVGIDFSLFNNRFSGSFDFFTRRSKDLLYSRPIAPSLGYGSIDENVGALKNTGIEMVLNGTIINQNGWVWKLGMNLTHYKNKVTDLPLKDMPRSGVNKLQVGRSVYDFYMIEWAGVDPENGDPLWYMDEKDANKNPTGRRVTTNDYSSADYYYVNKSSLPKVYGGFNTSLSWKGFDLSAIFAYSIGGYIYNRDITMILHNGSLEGRDWSTEILKRWTPDNRYTDVPALSTTSNNWNSASTRFLQNNSYMRLKNLTLSYNLPKQWISKLSLSSVQVYVQGDNLFTIHRNQGLDPEQGITGITYYRYPAMRTISGGINVSF
;
A
#
# COMPACT_ATOMS: atom_id res chain seq x y z
N GLU A 1 -38.58 -13.54 -12.04
CA GLU A 1 -39.10 -12.18 -11.71
C GLU A 1 -38.55 -11.78 -10.34
N ILE A 2 -37.64 -10.81 -10.32
CA ILE A 2 -37.11 -10.23 -9.07
C ILE A 2 -38.11 -9.16 -8.66
N SER A 3 -38.72 -9.29 -7.49
CA SER A 3 -39.73 -8.36 -6.99
C SER A 3 -39.15 -6.95 -6.87
N LEU A 4 -39.96 -5.96 -7.28
CA LEU A 4 -39.67 -4.51 -7.26
C LEU A 4 -39.48 -3.89 -5.86
N GLY A 5 -39.20 -4.70 -4.83
CA GLY A 5 -39.09 -4.26 -3.44
C GLY A 5 -37.66 -4.08 -2.90
N LEU A 6 -36.61 -4.38 -3.67
CA LEU A 6 -35.22 -4.16 -3.27
C LEU A 6 -34.77 -2.76 -3.70
N VAL A 7 -34.94 -1.79 -2.82
CA VAL A 7 -34.39 -0.43 -2.96
C VAL A 7 -32.90 -0.50 -2.56
N GLY A 8 -32.06 -0.94 -3.51
CA GLY A 8 -30.62 -0.88 -3.42
C GLY A 8 -30.04 -0.13 -4.61
N SER A 9 -28.99 0.64 -4.40
CA SER A 9 -28.26 1.34 -5.47
C SER A 9 -27.43 0.38 -6.36
N GLU A 10 -27.27 -0.86 -5.94
CA GLU A 10 -26.47 -1.89 -6.61
C GLU A 10 -27.12 -3.27 -6.47
N MET A 11 -27.04 -4.08 -7.52
CA MET A 11 -27.44 -5.49 -7.52
C MET A 11 -26.32 -6.33 -8.14
N CYS A 12 -25.85 -7.32 -7.39
CA CYS A 12 -24.93 -8.35 -7.88
C CYS A 12 -25.60 -9.71 -7.80
N ILE A 13 -25.58 -10.47 -8.89
CA ILE A 13 -26.01 -11.88 -8.96
C ILE A 13 -24.75 -12.72 -9.12
N ARG A 14 -24.67 -13.81 -8.34
CA ARG A 14 -23.50 -14.67 -8.36
C ARG A 14 -23.90 -16.13 -8.31
N ASP A 15 -23.48 -16.88 -9.32
CA ASP A 15 -23.59 -18.33 -9.36
C ASP A 15 -22.18 -18.94 -9.32
N SER A 16 -22.01 -19.99 -8.51
CA SER A 16 -20.69 -20.62 -8.37
C SER A 16 -20.79 -22.12 -8.25
N THR A 17 -19.78 -22.80 -8.80
CA THR A 17 -19.56 -24.25 -8.67
C THR A 17 -18.12 -24.46 -8.22
N GLN A 18 -17.93 -25.41 -7.31
CA GLN A 18 -16.60 -25.78 -6.82
C GLN A 18 -16.46 -27.30 -6.83
N LEU A 19 -15.29 -27.76 -7.28
CA LEU A 19 -14.84 -29.13 -7.23
C LEU A 19 -13.61 -29.22 -6.33
N LEU A 20 -13.66 -30.11 -5.34
CA LEU A 20 -12.53 -30.45 -4.49
C LEU A 20 -12.25 -31.95 -4.62
N TYR A 21 -11.01 -32.30 -4.81
CA TYR A 21 -10.58 -33.68 -4.96
C TYR A 21 -9.34 -33.94 -4.12
N ASP A 22 -9.41 -34.96 -3.28
CA ASP A 22 -8.32 -35.48 -2.48
C ASP A 22 -8.00 -36.90 -2.92
N TYR A 23 -6.73 -37.18 -3.15
CA TYR A 23 -6.26 -38.54 -3.40
C TYR A 23 -5.22 -38.95 -2.36
N ARG A 24 -5.60 -39.93 -1.55
CA ARG A 24 -4.77 -40.52 -0.50
C ARG A 24 -4.22 -39.52 0.52
N ASN A 25 -4.89 -38.39 0.71
CA ASN A 25 -4.38 -37.30 1.52
C ASN A 25 -2.97 -36.80 1.13
N LYS A 26 -2.56 -37.03 -0.12
CA LYS A 26 -1.26 -36.61 -0.67
C LYS A 26 -1.42 -35.53 -1.73
N TYR A 27 -2.38 -35.72 -2.63
CA TYR A 27 -2.62 -34.84 -3.76
C TYR A 27 -4.00 -34.20 -3.63
N PHE A 28 -4.03 -32.89 -3.65
CA PHE A 28 -5.27 -32.13 -3.51
C PHE A 28 -5.42 -31.26 -4.75
N PHE A 29 -6.60 -31.29 -5.33
CA PHE A 29 -6.97 -30.45 -6.45
C PHE A 29 -8.23 -29.68 -6.11
N SER A 30 -8.27 -28.41 -6.51
CA SER A 30 -9.45 -27.56 -6.41
C SER A 30 -9.70 -26.88 -7.76
N ALA A 31 -10.96 -26.85 -8.16
CA ALA A 31 -11.40 -26.05 -9.31
C ALA A 31 -12.64 -25.28 -8.91
N SER A 32 -12.71 -24.02 -9.24
CA SER A 32 -13.92 -23.21 -9.06
C SER A 32 -14.25 -22.46 -10.33
N TYR A 33 -15.54 -22.33 -10.59
CA TYR A 33 -16.06 -21.48 -11.64
C TYR A 33 -17.16 -20.62 -11.06
N ARG A 34 -17.16 -19.34 -11.41
CA ARG A 34 -18.14 -18.36 -10.93
C ARG A 34 -18.56 -17.43 -12.04
N ARG A 35 -19.85 -17.17 -12.13
CA ARG A 35 -20.43 -16.20 -13.02
C ARG A 35 -21.09 -15.10 -12.22
N ASP A 36 -20.59 -13.88 -12.35
CA ASP A 36 -21.08 -12.71 -11.62
C ASP A 36 -21.76 -11.74 -12.59
N GLY A 37 -22.89 -11.17 -12.19
CA GLY A 37 -23.57 -10.10 -12.89
C GLY A 37 -23.64 -8.84 -12.04
N SER A 38 -23.21 -7.69 -12.56
CA SER A 38 -23.26 -6.40 -11.87
C SER A 38 -24.18 -5.41 -12.58
N SER A 39 -25.02 -4.73 -11.83
CA SER A 39 -25.90 -3.68 -12.35
C SER A 39 -25.17 -2.39 -12.74
N ARG A 40 -23.87 -2.26 -12.42
CA ARG A 40 -23.04 -1.13 -12.82
C ARG A 40 -22.76 -1.08 -14.30
N PHE A 41 -22.81 -2.24 -14.96
CA PHE A 41 -22.57 -2.39 -16.39
C PHE A 41 -23.88 -2.49 -17.18
N ALA A 42 -23.78 -2.24 -18.48
CA ALA A 42 -24.91 -2.41 -19.39
C ALA A 42 -25.35 -3.90 -19.48
N PRO A 43 -26.60 -4.21 -19.89
CA PRO A 43 -27.11 -5.59 -19.95
C PRO A 43 -26.18 -6.54 -20.72
N GLU A 44 -25.55 -6.06 -21.77
CA GLU A 44 -24.70 -6.83 -22.69
C GLU A 44 -23.34 -7.15 -22.09
N THR A 45 -22.84 -6.32 -21.16
CA THR A 45 -21.47 -6.42 -20.59
C THR A 45 -21.43 -6.74 -19.10
N ARG A 46 -22.60 -6.87 -18.46
CA ARG A 46 -22.71 -7.04 -17.00
C ARG A 46 -22.17 -8.36 -16.46
N TRP A 47 -22.07 -9.40 -17.30
CA TRP A 47 -21.68 -10.72 -16.86
C TRP A 47 -20.19 -10.95 -17.00
N GLY A 48 -19.51 -11.29 -15.89
CA GLY A 48 -18.13 -11.73 -15.83
C GLY A 48 -18.04 -13.23 -15.51
N ASN A 49 -17.09 -13.93 -16.12
CA ASN A 49 -16.79 -15.33 -15.83
C ASN A 49 -15.43 -15.43 -15.16
N PHE A 50 -15.39 -16.00 -13.97
CA PHE A 50 -14.21 -16.11 -13.15
C PHE A 50 -13.97 -17.56 -12.76
N TRP A 51 -12.73 -17.92 -12.60
CA TRP A 51 -12.36 -19.31 -12.33
C TRP A 51 -11.05 -19.38 -11.56
N SER A 52 -10.85 -20.47 -10.84
CA SER A 52 -9.57 -20.78 -10.22
C SER A 52 -9.28 -22.28 -10.26
N LEU A 53 -8.01 -22.58 -10.42
CA LEU A 53 -7.45 -23.94 -10.32
C LEU A 53 -6.39 -23.91 -9.24
N GLY A 54 -6.39 -24.91 -8.37
CA GLY A 54 -5.38 -25.09 -7.34
C GLY A 54 -4.93 -26.54 -7.26
N ALA A 55 -3.66 -26.73 -6.97
CA ALA A 55 -3.10 -28.05 -6.68
C ALA A 55 -2.16 -27.93 -5.49
N SER A 56 -2.16 -28.93 -4.60
CA SER A 56 -1.15 -29.08 -3.58
C SER A 56 -0.73 -30.54 -3.42
N TRP A 57 0.52 -30.73 -3.10
CA TRP A 57 1.16 -32.03 -2.95
C TRP A 57 1.87 -32.13 -1.61
N ARG A 58 1.45 -33.07 -0.77
CA ARG A 58 2.07 -33.44 0.50
C ARG A 58 3.27 -34.34 0.22
N VAL A 59 4.41 -33.74 -0.08
CA VAL A 59 5.67 -34.44 -0.42
C VAL A 59 6.15 -35.32 0.75
N ASP A 60 5.95 -34.82 1.98
CA ASP A 60 6.30 -35.55 3.20
C ASP A 60 5.62 -36.91 3.35
N ARG A 61 4.50 -37.15 2.65
CA ARG A 61 3.75 -38.41 2.69
C ARG A 61 4.17 -39.41 1.61
N GLU A 62 5.16 -39.08 0.81
CA GLU A 62 5.68 -40.00 -0.19
C GLU A 62 6.65 -41.01 0.41
N SER A 63 6.68 -42.22 -0.17
CA SER A 63 7.52 -43.32 0.33
C SER A 63 9.02 -42.99 0.28
N PHE A 64 9.44 -42.21 -0.71
CA PHE A 64 10.85 -41.79 -0.84
C PHE A 64 11.27 -40.75 0.24
N MET A 65 10.30 -40.15 0.96
CA MET A 65 10.55 -39.23 2.07
C MET A 65 10.52 -39.90 3.43
N ALA A 66 10.30 -41.22 3.49
CA ALA A 66 10.18 -41.94 4.78
C ALA A 66 11.42 -41.78 5.68
N SER A 67 12.61 -41.68 5.09
CA SER A 67 13.87 -41.47 5.83
C SER A 67 14.03 -40.06 6.42
N THR A 68 13.19 -39.10 6.05
CA THR A 68 13.27 -37.71 6.55
C THR A 68 12.31 -37.43 7.71
N SER A 69 11.49 -38.41 8.11
CA SER A 69 10.44 -38.25 9.14
C SER A 69 10.95 -37.78 10.50
N ASP A 70 12.24 -37.99 10.82
CA ASP A 70 12.82 -37.60 12.10
C ASP A 70 12.98 -36.08 12.25
N TRP A 71 13.18 -35.39 11.13
CA TRP A 71 13.39 -33.93 11.12
C TRP A 71 12.36 -33.16 10.28
N LEU A 72 11.75 -33.78 9.26
CA LEU A 72 10.75 -33.17 8.38
C LEU A 72 9.34 -33.61 8.82
N SER A 73 8.60 -32.74 9.49
CA SER A 73 7.25 -33.04 9.98
C SER A 73 6.17 -32.83 8.92
N ALA A 74 6.37 -31.87 8.01
CA ALA A 74 5.49 -31.62 6.87
C ALA A 74 6.23 -30.88 5.77
N LEU A 75 5.91 -31.22 4.51
CA LEU A 75 6.35 -30.51 3.32
C LEU A 75 5.25 -30.53 2.28
N THR A 76 4.71 -29.35 1.98
CA THR A 76 3.64 -29.19 0.99
C THR A 76 4.09 -28.24 -0.10
N LEU A 77 4.02 -28.68 -1.35
CA LEU A 77 4.11 -27.81 -2.52
C LEU A 77 2.70 -27.40 -2.90
N LYS A 78 2.51 -26.12 -3.22
CA LYS A 78 1.21 -25.56 -3.59
C LYS A 78 1.34 -24.68 -4.82
N MET A 79 0.32 -24.71 -5.68
CA MET A 79 0.24 -23.87 -6.86
C MET A 79 -1.22 -23.50 -7.10
N SER A 80 -1.46 -22.27 -7.51
CA SER A 80 -2.79 -21.83 -7.93
C SER A 80 -2.72 -20.84 -9.09
N TYR A 81 -3.74 -20.90 -9.95
CA TYR A 81 -3.92 -19.95 -11.03
C TYR A 81 -5.40 -19.68 -11.22
N GLY A 82 -5.77 -18.38 -11.37
CA GLY A 82 -7.17 -18.03 -11.52
C GLY A 82 -7.39 -16.59 -11.96
N ALA A 83 -8.63 -16.32 -12.38
CA ALA A 83 -9.13 -15.05 -12.80
C ALA A 83 -10.19 -14.55 -11.80
N GLN A 84 -10.10 -13.29 -11.38
CA GLN A 84 -11.07 -12.60 -10.52
C GLN A 84 -11.49 -11.30 -11.17
N GLY A 85 -12.75 -10.89 -10.97
CA GLY A 85 -13.30 -9.64 -11.47
C GLY A 85 -13.29 -8.52 -10.44
N ASN A 86 -13.21 -7.29 -10.92
CA ASN A 86 -13.46 -6.08 -10.18
C ASN A 86 -14.42 -5.20 -11.01
N ASP A 87 -15.49 -4.69 -10.38
CA ASP A 87 -16.50 -3.81 -10.98
C ASP A 87 -16.55 -2.43 -10.32
N ASN A 88 -15.61 -2.13 -9.42
CA ASN A 88 -15.63 -0.91 -8.63
C ASN A 88 -15.08 0.29 -9.39
N LEU A 89 -15.96 1.18 -9.81
CA LEU A 89 -15.67 2.49 -10.44
C LEU A 89 -15.96 3.68 -9.52
N GLY A 90 -16.34 3.43 -8.26
CA GLY A 90 -16.78 4.49 -7.36
C GLY A 90 -18.16 5.07 -7.68
N THR A 91 -18.89 4.49 -8.64
CA THR A 91 -20.25 4.86 -9.04
C THR A 91 -21.09 3.64 -9.38
N TYR A 92 -22.40 3.73 -9.15
CA TYR A 92 -23.36 2.66 -9.46
C TYR A 92 -23.93 2.73 -10.88
N TYR A 93 -23.74 3.85 -11.58
CA TYR A 93 -24.33 4.14 -12.90
C TYR A 93 -23.25 4.37 -13.96
N ALA A 94 -22.14 3.64 -13.86
CA ALA A 94 -20.98 3.84 -14.70
C ALA A 94 -21.26 3.75 -16.21
N SER A 95 -22.17 2.86 -16.62
CA SER A 95 -22.54 2.67 -18.04
C SER A 95 -23.50 3.71 -18.59
N LYS A 96 -24.10 4.57 -17.74
CA LYS A 96 -25.16 5.50 -18.12
C LYS A 96 -24.65 6.92 -18.26
N GLY A 97 -25.22 7.68 -19.20
CA GLY A 97 -25.07 9.13 -19.24
C GLY A 97 -25.89 9.77 -18.12
N LEU A 98 -25.28 10.69 -17.39
CA LEU A 98 -25.92 11.38 -16.27
C LEU A 98 -25.94 12.88 -16.51
N TYR A 99 -26.93 13.53 -15.93
CA TYR A 99 -27.11 14.98 -15.93
C TYR A 99 -27.15 15.47 -14.48
N SER A 100 -26.54 16.60 -14.23
CA SER A 100 -26.62 17.32 -12.96
C SER A 100 -27.57 18.52 -13.10
N ILE A 101 -28.35 18.78 -12.06
CA ILE A 101 -29.17 20.00 -11.98
C ILE A 101 -28.30 21.09 -11.37
N VAL A 102 -28.10 22.17 -12.10
CA VAL A 102 -27.35 23.35 -11.65
C VAL A 102 -28.25 24.59 -11.71
N SER A 103 -27.94 25.58 -10.87
CA SER A 103 -28.60 26.88 -10.97
C SER A 103 -27.91 27.75 -12.03
N ASN A 104 -28.70 28.23 -12.99
CA ASN A 104 -28.26 29.21 -13.98
C ASN A 104 -29.16 30.42 -13.93
N LEU A 105 -28.63 31.56 -13.50
CA LEU A 105 -29.37 32.83 -13.32
C LEU A 105 -30.65 32.70 -12.44
N GLY A 106 -30.61 31.80 -11.43
CA GLY A 106 -31.71 31.57 -10.51
C GLY A 106 -32.72 30.51 -10.98
N GLU A 107 -32.57 29.95 -12.19
CA GLU A 107 -33.37 28.87 -12.71
C GLU A 107 -32.63 27.54 -12.73
N ASN A 108 -33.34 26.43 -12.69
CA ASN A 108 -32.74 25.09 -12.77
C ASN A 108 -32.38 24.77 -14.23
N ALA A 109 -31.11 24.42 -14.44
CA ALA A 109 -30.61 23.97 -15.73
C ALA A 109 -30.07 22.54 -15.63
N LEU A 110 -30.17 21.76 -16.70
CA LEU A 110 -29.56 20.44 -16.82
C LEU A 110 -28.21 20.56 -17.54
N VAL A 111 -27.18 20.10 -16.89
CA VAL A 111 -25.83 20.02 -17.47
C VAL A 111 -25.41 18.55 -17.54
N SER A 112 -24.83 18.14 -18.68
CA SER A 112 -24.24 16.82 -18.81
C SER A 112 -23.09 16.65 -17.83
N ASP A 113 -23.20 15.63 -16.98
CA ASP A 113 -22.21 15.33 -15.92
C ASP A 113 -21.28 14.18 -16.32
N ARG A 114 -21.87 13.14 -16.93
CA ARG A 114 -21.14 11.94 -17.32
C ARG A 114 -21.56 11.46 -18.72
N MET A 115 -20.57 11.09 -19.53
CA MET A 115 -20.80 10.43 -20.81
C MET A 115 -21.21 8.97 -20.61
N ALA A 116 -22.16 8.48 -21.39
CA ALA A 116 -22.55 7.07 -21.39
C ALA A 116 -21.42 6.20 -21.93
N THR A 117 -21.12 5.08 -21.23
CA THR A 117 -20.09 4.10 -21.63
C THR A 117 -20.67 2.68 -21.60
N PRO A 118 -21.53 2.31 -22.57
CA PRO A 118 -22.25 1.03 -22.57
C PRO A 118 -21.32 -0.19 -22.75
N ASN A 119 -20.12 0.01 -23.31
CA ASN A 119 -19.14 -1.07 -23.52
C ASN A 119 -18.27 -1.37 -22.29
N LEU A 120 -18.51 -0.67 -21.19
CA LEU A 120 -17.79 -0.88 -19.95
C LEU A 120 -18.05 -2.29 -19.40
N LYS A 121 -16.98 -3.00 -19.03
CA LYS A 121 -17.02 -4.38 -18.55
C LYS A 121 -16.16 -4.58 -17.31
N TRP A 122 -16.17 -5.78 -16.77
CA TRP A 122 -15.35 -6.18 -15.62
C TRP A 122 -13.86 -6.02 -15.90
N GLU A 123 -13.13 -5.41 -14.95
CA GLU A 123 -11.69 -5.54 -14.87
C GLU A 123 -11.32 -6.97 -14.47
N THR A 124 -10.29 -7.53 -15.07
CA THR A 124 -9.85 -8.91 -14.82
C THR A 124 -8.50 -8.94 -14.13
N ASN A 125 -8.44 -9.62 -12.99
CA ASN A 125 -7.22 -9.87 -12.23
C ASN A 125 -6.82 -11.35 -12.36
N LEU A 126 -5.72 -11.62 -13.08
CA LEU A 126 -5.11 -12.93 -13.20
C LEU A 126 -4.08 -13.11 -12.10
N ASN A 127 -4.27 -14.11 -11.24
CA ASN A 127 -3.40 -14.42 -10.11
C ASN A 127 -2.73 -15.77 -10.33
N PHE A 128 -1.40 -15.80 -10.24
CA PHE A 128 -0.60 -17.01 -10.19
C PHE A 128 0.19 -17.03 -8.90
N ASN A 129 0.12 -18.15 -8.17
CA ASN A 129 0.90 -18.36 -6.96
C ASN A 129 1.54 -19.74 -7.00
N VAL A 130 2.77 -19.83 -6.53
CA VAL A 130 3.46 -21.10 -6.26
C VAL A 130 4.20 -20.96 -4.94
N GLY A 131 4.11 -21.96 -4.08
CA GLY A 131 4.71 -21.88 -2.77
C GLY A 131 5.03 -23.22 -2.15
N ILE A 132 5.73 -23.13 -1.03
CA ILE A 132 6.17 -24.24 -0.22
C ILE A 132 5.77 -23.94 1.22
N ASP A 133 5.04 -24.87 1.85
CA ASP A 133 4.82 -24.87 3.30
C ASP A 133 5.64 -26.00 3.91
N PHE A 134 6.35 -25.72 4.97
CA PHE A 134 7.19 -26.69 5.64
C PHE A 134 7.05 -26.64 7.17
N SER A 135 7.29 -27.78 7.79
CA SER A 135 7.40 -27.90 9.23
C SER A 135 8.50 -28.89 9.58
N LEU A 136 9.38 -28.52 10.49
CA LEU A 136 10.59 -29.24 10.85
C LEU A 136 10.63 -29.51 12.35
N PHE A 137 11.35 -30.59 12.72
CA PHE A 137 11.70 -30.94 14.12
C PHE A 137 10.45 -31.00 15.04
N ASN A 138 9.46 -31.83 14.65
CA ASN A 138 8.19 -31.99 15.37
C ASN A 138 7.45 -30.65 15.52
N ASN A 139 7.32 -29.88 14.42
CA ASN A 139 6.69 -28.56 14.36
C ASN A 139 7.39 -27.48 15.20
N ARG A 140 8.64 -27.70 15.59
CA ARG A 140 9.40 -26.68 16.32
C ARG A 140 9.75 -25.49 15.47
N PHE A 141 9.96 -25.71 14.17
CA PHE A 141 10.21 -24.67 13.18
C PHE A 141 9.28 -24.89 11.99
N SER A 142 8.54 -23.86 11.57
CA SER A 142 7.63 -23.92 10.44
C SER A 142 7.65 -22.62 9.64
N GLY A 143 7.25 -22.70 8.38
CA GLY A 143 7.17 -21.51 7.55
C GLY A 143 6.52 -21.78 6.20
N SER A 144 6.34 -20.69 5.48
CA SER A 144 5.94 -20.71 4.07
C SER A 144 6.83 -19.77 3.26
N PHE A 145 7.02 -20.12 2.01
CA PHE A 145 7.65 -19.29 1.00
C PHE A 145 6.77 -19.32 -0.23
N ASP A 146 6.26 -18.17 -0.63
CA ASP A 146 5.34 -18.00 -1.74
C ASP A 146 5.90 -17.02 -2.77
N PHE A 147 5.88 -17.41 -4.04
CA PHE A 147 6.06 -16.52 -5.18
C PHE A 147 4.72 -16.25 -5.81
N PHE A 148 4.44 -14.99 -6.11
CA PHE A 148 3.19 -14.61 -6.77
C PHE A 148 3.42 -13.66 -7.94
N THR A 149 2.51 -13.73 -8.91
CA THR A 149 2.34 -12.69 -9.91
C THR A 149 0.85 -12.42 -10.11
N ARG A 150 0.48 -11.15 -10.04
CA ARG A 150 -0.87 -10.66 -10.27
C ARG A 150 -0.85 -9.70 -11.45
N ARG A 151 -1.66 -9.98 -12.46
CA ARG A 151 -1.82 -9.12 -13.63
C ARG A 151 -3.25 -8.63 -13.72
N SER A 152 -3.44 -7.33 -13.55
CA SER A 152 -4.72 -6.65 -13.80
C SER A 152 -4.77 -6.18 -15.23
N LYS A 153 -5.85 -6.52 -15.94
CA LYS A 153 -6.13 -6.14 -17.33
C LYS A 153 -7.49 -5.48 -17.42
N ASP A 154 -7.68 -4.71 -18.49
CA ASP A 154 -8.93 -3.98 -18.71
C ASP A 154 -9.28 -3.13 -17.48
N LEU A 155 -8.28 -2.39 -16.96
CA LEU A 155 -8.45 -1.57 -15.75
C LEU A 155 -9.60 -0.59 -15.95
N LEU A 156 -10.45 -0.49 -14.96
CA LEU A 156 -11.52 0.50 -14.91
C LEU A 156 -10.88 1.86 -14.59
N TYR A 157 -10.76 2.72 -15.60
CA TYR A 157 -10.03 3.97 -15.52
C TYR A 157 -10.81 5.14 -16.10
N SER A 158 -10.86 6.25 -15.37
CA SER A 158 -11.45 7.51 -15.85
C SER A 158 -10.39 8.29 -16.63
N ARG A 159 -10.41 8.13 -17.95
CA ARG A 159 -9.43 8.76 -18.84
C ARG A 159 -9.80 10.23 -19.11
N PRO A 160 -8.90 11.18 -18.85
CA PRO A 160 -9.11 12.57 -19.22
C PRO A 160 -9.30 12.73 -20.73
N ILE A 161 -10.26 13.55 -21.11
CA ILE A 161 -10.52 13.90 -22.53
C ILE A 161 -10.49 15.42 -22.73
N ALA A 162 -10.47 15.84 -23.98
CA ALA A 162 -10.45 17.28 -24.28
C ALA A 162 -11.74 17.97 -23.78
N PRO A 163 -11.64 19.05 -22.99
CA PRO A 163 -12.82 19.78 -22.47
C PRO A 163 -13.79 20.26 -23.55
N SER A 164 -13.33 20.45 -24.79
CA SER A 164 -14.15 20.78 -25.94
C SER A 164 -15.23 19.74 -26.27
N LEU A 165 -15.12 18.52 -25.74
CA LEU A 165 -16.14 17.48 -25.86
C LEU A 165 -17.28 17.63 -24.83
N GLY A 166 -17.22 18.62 -23.96
CA GLY A 166 -18.21 18.88 -22.91
C GLY A 166 -18.06 18.03 -21.65
N TYR A 167 -17.03 17.20 -21.56
CA TYR A 167 -16.75 16.33 -20.42
C TYR A 167 -15.28 16.40 -20.02
N GLY A 168 -15.00 16.22 -18.73
CA GLY A 168 -13.61 16.19 -18.23
C GLY A 168 -12.93 14.84 -18.42
N SER A 169 -13.69 13.75 -18.40
CA SER A 169 -13.16 12.38 -18.54
C SER A 169 -14.23 11.42 -19.04
N ILE A 170 -13.77 10.26 -19.49
CA ILE A 170 -14.60 9.11 -19.89
C ILE A 170 -14.12 7.85 -19.16
N ASP A 171 -15.05 7.05 -18.65
CA ASP A 171 -14.73 5.78 -18.02
C ASP A 171 -14.57 4.68 -19.08
N GLU A 172 -13.43 4.01 -19.06
CA GLU A 172 -13.08 2.98 -20.03
C GLU A 172 -12.34 1.81 -19.37
N ASN A 173 -12.38 0.64 -20.01
CA ASN A 173 -11.53 -0.48 -19.67
C ASN A 173 -10.21 -0.35 -20.42
N VAL A 174 -9.19 0.25 -19.78
CA VAL A 174 -7.92 0.55 -20.44
C VAL A 174 -6.74 0.33 -19.52
N GLY A 175 -5.64 -0.08 -20.11
CA GLY A 175 -4.40 -0.27 -19.39
C GLY A 175 -4.28 -1.62 -18.66
N ALA A 176 -3.08 -1.90 -18.24
CA ALA A 176 -2.76 -3.11 -17.48
C ALA A 176 -1.61 -2.87 -16.49
N LEU A 177 -1.69 -3.58 -15.37
CA LEU A 177 -0.68 -3.57 -14.31
C LEU A 177 -0.20 -4.98 -14.01
N LYS A 178 1.04 -5.10 -13.58
CA LYS A 178 1.62 -6.36 -13.10
C LYS A 178 2.30 -6.14 -11.75
N ASN A 179 1.93 -6.95 -10.76
CA ASN A 179 2.62 -7.07 -9.48
C ASN A 179 3.29 -8.44 -9.43
N THR A 180 4.57 -8.48 -9.07
CA THR A 180 5.32 -9.74 -8.94
C THR A 180 6.14 -9.67 -7.67
N GLY A 181 6.05 -10.68 -6.83
CA GLY A 181 6.72 -10.66 -5.54
C GLY A 181 6.89 -12.00 -4.89
N ILE A 182 7.45 -11.94 -3.70
CA ILE A 182 7.66 -13.05 -2.79
C ILE A 182 7.10 -12.69 -1.42
N GLU A 183 6.56 -13.69 -0.76
CA GLU A 183 6.11 -13.62 0.64
C GLU A 183 6.77 -14.76 1.41
N MET A 184 7.17 -14.49 2.64
CA MET A 184 7.79 -15.45 3.53
C MET A 184 7.18 -15.31 4.91
N VAL A 185 6.86 -16.44 5.52
CA VAL A 185 6.46 -16.52 6.93
C VAL A 185 7.32 -17.58 7.60
N LEU A 186 7.92 -17.24 8.74
CA LEU A 186 8.71 -18.15 9.56
C LEU A 186 8.22 -18.10 10.99
N ASN A 187 8.06 -19.26 11.62
CA ASN A 187 7.72 -19.40 13.02
C ASN A 187 8.63 -20.44 13.66
N GLY A 188 9.07 -20.17 14.88
CA GLY A 188 9.96 -21.08 15.58
C GLY A 188 9.76 -21.03 17.09
N THR A 189 9.80 -22.22 17.72
CA THR A 189 9.94 -22.36 19.17
C THR A 189 11.42 -22.55 19.49
N ILE A 190 12.08 -21.47 19.94
CA ILE A 190 13.51 -21.42 20.18
C ILE A 190 13.88 -22.20 21.43
N ILE A 191 13.15 -21.93 22.51
CA ILE A 191 13.32 -22.62 23.79
C ILE A 191 11.98 -23.26 24.18
N ASN A 192 12.02 -24.50 24.63
CA ASN A 192 10.89 -25.19 25.25
C ASN A 192 11.45 -26.22 26.27
N GLN A 193 11.95 -25.69 27.40
CA GLN A 193 12.51 -26.53 28.46
C GLN A 193 12.53 -25.82 29.83
N ASN A 194 12.50 -26.56 30.89
CA ASN A 194 12.58 -26.07 32.28
C ASN A 194 11.52 -24.98 32.61
N GLY A 195 10.32 -25.09 31.98
CA GLY A 195 9.24 -24.11 32.16
C GLY A 195 9.41 -22.80 31.35
N TRP A 196 10.48 -22.66 30.58
CA TRP A 196 10.67 -21.58 29.62
C TRP A 196 10.13 -21.99 28.24
N VAL A 197 9.30 -21.12 27.66
CA VAL A 197 8.87 -21.26 26.28
C VAL A 197 9.13 -19.93 25.56
N TRP A 198 10.05 -19.96 24.59
CA TRP A 198 10.34 -18.79 23.75
C TRP A 198 10.00 -19.09 22.31
N LYS A 199 9.12 -18.24 21.73
CA LYS A 199 8.70 -18.33 20.33
C LYS A 199 9.06 -17.06 19.59
N LEU A 200 9.41 -17.23 18.32
CA LEU A 200 9.64 -16.15 17.36
C LEU A 200 8.79 -16.40 16.12
N GLY A 201 8.20 -15.33 15.59
CA GLY A 201 7.53 -15.32 14.29
C GLY A 201 8.01 -14.13 13.47
N MET A 202 8.14 -14.31 12.16
CA MET A 202 8.51 -13.26 11.22
C MET A 202 7.73 -13.43 9.93
N ASN A 203 7.28 -12.33 9.35
CA ASN A 203 6.80 -12.29 7.99
C ASN A 203 7.52 -11.20 7.19
N LEU A 204 7.64 -11.41 5.88
CA LEU A 204 8.31 -10.53 4.96
C LEU A 204 7.58 -10.57 3.61
N THR A 205 7.33 -9.40 3.05
CA THR A 205 6.82 -9.25 1.70
C THR A 205 7.72 -8.32 0.89
N HIS A 206 8.08 -8.77 -0.30
CA HIS A 206 8.74 -7.96 -1.32
C HIS A 206 7.97 -8.09 -2.62
N TYR A 207 7.57 -6.98 -3.23
CA TYR A 207 7.02 -7.03 -4.59
C TYR A 207 7.39 -5.80 -5.42
N LYS A 208 7.31 -5.97 -6.73
CA LYS A 208 7.48 -4.92 -7.74
C LYS A 208 6.16 -4.72 -8.46
N ASN A 209 5.77 -3.47 -8.59
CA ASN A 209 4.65 -3.03 -9.40
C ASN A 209 5.16 -2.50 -10.74
N LYS A 210 4.46 -2.79 -11.83
CA LYS A 210 4.81 -2.31 -13.17
C LYS A 210 3.56 -2.07 -14.01
N VAL A 211 3.44 -0.89 -14.58
CA VAL A 211 2.49 -0.59 -15.64
C VAL A 211 2.92 -1.32 -16.91
N THR A 212 2.05 -2.13 -17.49
CA THR A 212 2.36 -2.92 -18.69
C THR A 212 1.66 -2.41 -19.95
N ASP A 213 0.58 -1.66 -19.77
CA ASP A 213 -0.18 -1.05 -20.86
C ASP A 213 -0.88 0.24 -20.38
N LEU A 214 -1.04 1.21 -21.28
CA LEU A 214 -1.74 2.49 -21.02
C LEU A 214 -2.49 2.94 -22.28
N PRO A 215 -3.63 3.67 -22.12
CA PRO A 215 -4.41 4.17 -23.25
C PRO A 215 -3.70 5.27 -24.04
N LEU A 216 -2.80 5.99 -23.39
CA LEU A 216 -2.02 7.08 -24.00
C LEU A 216 -0.55 6.84 -23.74
N LYS A 217 0.29 7.09 -24.75
CA LYS A 217 1.75 6.97 -24.62
C LYS A 217 2.31 7.98 -23.60
N ASP A 218 1.75 9.16 -23.56
CA ASP A 218 2.10 10.22 -22.61
C ASP A 218 0.88 10.59 -21.75
N MET A 219 0.85 10.04 -20.54
CA MET A 219 -0.22 10.30 -19.58
C MET A 219 0.02 11.64 -18.88
N PRO A 220 -1.04 12.40 -18.58
CA PRO A 220 -0.90 13.60 -17.78
C PRO A 220 -0.35 13.30 -16.40
N ARG A 221 0.38 14.24 -15.82
CA ARG A 221 0.86 14.18 -14.45
C ARG A 221 -0.31 14.30 -13.48
N SER A 222 -0.30 13.48 -12.43
CA SER A 222 -1.24 13.56 -11.32
C SER A 222 -0.50 13.76 -10.00
N GLY A 223 -0.58 14.96 -9.44
CA GLY A 223 0.15 15.30 -8.22
C GLY A 223 1.67 15.21 -8.42
N VAL A 224 2.31 14.31 -7.68
CA VAL A 224 3.76 14.03 -7.73
C VAL A 224 4.11 12.76 -8.50
N ASN A 225 3.13 12.16 -9.19
CA ASN A 225 3.28 10.92 -9.95
C ASN A 225 2.88 11.13 -11.41
N LYS A 226 3.36 10.25 -12.28
CA LYS A 226 2.96 10.14 -13.68
C LYS A 226 2.96 8.66 -14.07
N LEU A 227 1.94 8.22 -14.78
CA LEU A 227 1.89 6.85 -15.28
C LEU A 227 2.72 6.73 -16.56
N GLN A 228 3.55 5.68 -16.63
CA GLN A 228 4.34 5.35 -17.82
C GLN A 228 4.51 3.84 -17.92
N VAL A 229 4.36 3.29 -19.11
CA VAL A 229 4.64 1.87 -19.37
C VAL A 229 6.08 1.54 -18.97
N GLY A 230 6.23 0.45 -18.22
CA GLY A 230 7.53 0.02 -17.69
C GLY A 230 7.86 0.54 -16.30
N ARG A 231 7.17 1.57 -15.80
CA ARG A 231 7.33 2.16 -14.47
C ARG A 231 6.29 1.63 -13.48
N SER A 232 6.55 1.87 -12.19
CA SER A 232 5.56 1.64 -11.14
C SER A 232 4.57 2.80 -11.06
N VAL A 233 3.31 2.51 -10.71
CA VAL A 233 2.31 3.56 -10.39
C VAL A 233 2.71 4.37 -9.15
N TYR A 234 3.64 3.86 -8.36
CA TYR A 234 4.14 4.45 -7.12
C TYR A 234 5.42 5.27 -7.32
N ASP A 235 5.97 5.36 -8.55
CA ASP A 235 7.18 6.12 -8.84
C ASP A 235 6.89 7.61 -8.81
N PHE A 236 7.76 8.37 -8.15
CA PHE A 236 7.68 9.82 -8.13
C PHE A 236 8.18 10.43 -9.44
N TYR A 237 7.37 11.38 -9.95
CA TYR A 237 7.67 12.21 -11.12
C TYR A 237 7.49 13.67 -10.73
N MET A 238 8.60 14.36 -10.47
CA MET A 238 8.59 15.70 -9.90
C MET A 238 9.84 16.50 -10.26
N ILE A 239 9.79 17.79 -9.98
CA ILE A 239 10.93 18.69 -10.12
C ILE A 239 12.02 18.29 -9.14
N GLU A 240 13.26 18.20 -9.59
CA GLU A 240 14.41 17.91 -8.73
C GLU A 240 14.98 19.19 -8.14
N TRP A 241 15.14 19.20 -6.82
CA TRP A 241 15.79 20.24 -6.05
C TRP A 241 17.31 20.17 -6.22
N ALA A 242 17.95 21.30 -6.56
CA ALA A 242 19.39 21.40 -6.75
C ALA A 242 20.12 22.06 -5.58
N GLY A 243 19.38 22.59 -4.60
CA GLY A 243 19.94 23.24 -3.41
C GLY A 243 19.66 24.75 -3.37
N VAL A 244 20.47 25.46 -2.63
CA VAL A 244 20.42 26.91 -2.45
C VAL A 244 21.68 27.51 -3.06
N ASP A 245 21.55 28.60 -3.82
CA ASP A 245 22.68 29.34 -4.34
C ASP A 245 23.47 29.97 -3.17
N PRO A 246 24.76 29.62 -2.97
CA PRO A 246 25.53 30.14 -1.85
C PRO A 246 25.86 31.63 -1.97
N GLU A 247 25.70 32.22 -3.16
CA GLU A 247 26.05 33.63 -3.36
C GLU A 247 24.88 34.59 -3.01
N ASN A 248 23.64 34.19 -3.33
CA ASN A 248 22.48 35.07 -3.17
C ASN A 248 21.34 34.43 -2.35
N GLY A 249 21.40 33.11 -2.04
CA GLY A 249 20.38 32.41 -1.29
C GLY A 249 19.14 31.99 -2.07
N ASP A 250 19.17 32.08 -3.38
CA ASP A 250 18.05 31.64 -4.22
C ASP A 250 17.88 30.14 -4.21
N PRO A 251 16.63 29.65 -4.27
CA PRO A 251 16.34 28.24 -4.47
C PRO A 251 16.73 27.82 -5.90
N LEU A 252 17.32 26.64 -6.05
CA LEU A 252 17.74 26.11 -7.34
C LEU A 252 17.03 24.79 -7.63
N TRP A 253 16.61 24.63 -8.89
CA TRP A 253 16.02 23.41 -9.43
C TRP A 253 16.73 23.01 -10.71
N TYR A 254 16.65 21.72 -11.07
CA TYR A 254 17.20 21.22 -12.33
C TYR A 254 16.24 21.44 -13.49
N MET A 255 16.79 21.80 -14.65
CA MET A 255 16.13 21.85 -15.95
C MET A 255 17.03 21.28 -17.03
N ASP A 256 16.45 20.83 -18.14
CA ASP A 256 17.22 20.41 -19.31
C ASP A 256 17.75 21.64 -20.05
N GLU A 257 19.06 21.66 -20.33
CA GLU A 257 19.67 22.66 -21.18
C GLU A 257 19.11 22.52 -22.60
N LYS A 258 18.70 23.61 -23.19
CA LYS A 258 18.14 23.66 -24.55
C LYS A 258 19.06 24.49 -25.45
N ASP A 259 19.25 24.01 -26.67
CA ASP A 259 19.96 24.74 -27.70
C ASP A 259 19.13 25.97 -28.25
N ALA A 260 19.69 26.73 -29.16
CA ALA A 260 19.02 27.88 -29.77
C ALA A 260 17.68 27.51 -30.47
N ASN A 261 17.49 26.28 -30.85
CA ASN A 261 16.27 25.72 -31.46
C ASN A 261 15.30 25.14 -30.45
N LYS A 262 15.55 25.28 -29.12
CA LYS A 262 14.78 24.74 -27.99
C LYS A 262 14.82 23.21 -27.88
N ASN A 263 15.77 22.53 -28.50
CA ASN A 263 15.97 21.08 -28.35
C ASN A 263 16.82 20.78 -27.11
N PRO A 264 16.52 19.75 -26.34
CA PRO A 264 17.36 19.36 -25.23
C PRO A 264 18.77 18.97 -25.70
N THR A 265 19.79 19.49 -25.03
CA THR A 265 21.20 19.13 -25.30
C THR A 265 21.64 17.83 -24.63
N GLY A 266 20.83 17.30 -23.79
CA GLY A 266 21.15 16.13 -22.93
C GLY A 266 21.92 16.49 -21.65
N ARG A 267 22.22 17.77 -21.42
CA ARG A 267 22.82 18.28 -20.18
C ARG A 267 21.74 18.84 -19.26
N ARG A 268 21.97 18.77 -17.97
CA ARG A 268 21.13 19.43 -16.96
C ARG A 268 21.85 20.66 -16.41
N VAL A 269 21.11 21.73 -16.26
CA VAL A 269 21.55 22.98 -15.65
C VAL A 269 20.61 23.35 -14.51
N THR A 270 20.99 24.31 -13.70
CA THR A 270 20.15 24.83 -12.62
C THR A 270 19.44 26.11 -13.03
N THR A 271 18.25 26.32 -12.46
CA THR A 271 17.48 27.57 -12.60
C THR A 271 16.91 27.95 -11.23
N ASN A 272 16.77 29.25 -10.98
CA ASN A 272 16.06 29.80 -9.83
C ASN A 272 14.58 30.12 -10.13
N ASP A 273 14.13 29.86 -11.36
CA ASP A 273 12.72 29.93 -11.74
C ASP A 273 12.06 28.54 -11.74
N TYR A 274 11.20 28.30 -10.76
CA TYR A 274 10.47 27.04 -10.62
C TYR A 274 9.62 26.70 -11.85
N SER A 275 9.08 27.70 -12.55
CA SER A 275 8.22 27.50 -13.74
C SER A 275 8.99 27.00 -14.96
N SER A 276 10.29 27.28 -15.00
CA SER A 276 11.21 26.84 -16.05
C SER A 276 11.81 25.46 -15.77
N ALA A 277 11.68 24.95 -14.55
CA ALA A 277 12.24 23.66 -14.15
C ALA A 277 11.47 22.49 -14.79
N ASP A 278 12.20 21.43 -15.12
CA ASP A 278 11.62 20.25 -15.74
C ASP A 278 11.29 19.14 -14.72
N TYR A 279 10.33 18.29 -15.08
CA TYR A 279 9.91 17.14 -14.27
C TYR A 279 10.68 15.90 -14.68
N TYR A 280 11.12 15.13 -13.68
CA TYR A 280 11.88 13.90 -13.88
C TYR A 280 11.30 12.73 -13.08
N TYR A 281 11.52 11.51 -13.59
CA TYR A 281 11.42 10.32 -12.74
C TYR A 281 12.64 10.25 -11.83
N VAL A 282 12.46 10.57 -10.57
CA VAL A 282 13.55 10.72 -9.59
C VAL A 282 14.08 9.38 -9.06
N ASN A 283 13.64 8.25 -9.67
CA ASN A 283 14.03 6.89 -9.30
C ASN A 283 13.80 6.56 -7.81
N LYS A 284 12.79 7.19 -7.23
CA LYS A 284 12.26 6.93 -5.90
C LYS A 284 10.80 6.52 -6.04
N SER A 285 10.35 5.63 -5.15
CA SER A 285 8.99 5.11 -5.15
C SER A 285 8.43 5.15 -3.73
N SER A 286 7.13 5.32 -3.59
CA SER A 286 6.47 5.15 -2.29
C SER A 286 6.33 3.68 -1.90
N LEU A 287 6.43 2.77 -2.87
CA LEU A 287 6.45 1.34 -2.62
C LEU A 287 7.70 0.94 -1.84
N PRO A 288 7.59 0.37 -0.64
CA PRO A 288 8.73 -0.12 0.10
C PRO A 288 9.39 -1.30 -0.63
N LYS A 289 10.71 -1.43 -0.48
CA LYS A 289 11.45 -2.59 -1.01
C LYS A 289 11.09 -3.86 -0.27
N VAL A 290 10.92 -3.75 1.05
CA VAL A 290 10.56 -4.86 1.94
C VAL A 290 9.69 -4.32 3.06
N TYR A 291 8.64 -5.03 3.43
CA TYR A 291 7.84 -4.74 4.61
C TYR A 291 7.33 -6.02 5.26
N GLY A 292 6.94 -5.91 6.51
CA GLY A 292 6.45 -7.04 7.28
C GLY A 292 6.40 -6.76 8.77
N GLY A 293 6.45 -7.84 9.53
CA GLY A 293 6.50 -7.79 10.99
C GLY A 293 7.27 -8.94 11.58
N PHE A 294 7.63 -8.80 12.82
CA PHE A 294 8.06 -9.91 13.64
C PHE A 294 7.44 -9.82 15.02
N ASN A 295 7.23 -10.97 15.60
CA ASN A 295 6.70 -11.11 16.94
C ASN A 295 7.57 -12.04 17.77
N THR A 296 7.58 -11.81 19.07
CA THR A 296 8.24 -12.69 20.02
C THR A 296 7.35 -12.88 21.23
N SER A 297 7.37 -14.07 21.79
CA SER A 297 6.73 -14.35 23.09
C SER A 297 7.62 -15.22 23.96
N LEU A 298 7.73 -14.84 25.22
CA LEU A 298 8.51 -15.55 26.23
C LEU A 298 7.59 -15.85 27.43
N SER A 299 7.37 -17.12 27.70
CA SER A 299 6.59 -17.60 28.84
C SER A 299 7.46 -18.28 29.87
N TRP A 300 7.23 -17.99 31.15
CA TRP A 300 7.92 -18.62 32.26
C TRP A 300 7.11 -18.55 33.55
N LYS A 301 6.81 -19.70 34.16
CA LYS A 301 6.15 -19.81 35.47
C LYS A 301 4.90 -18.92 35.67
N GLY A 302 4.06 -18.82 34.64
CA GLY A 302 2.84 -18.01 34.64
C GLY A 302 3.03 -16.57 34.10
N PHE A 303 4.25 -16.09 33.94
CA PHE A 303 4.52 -14.85 33.24
C PHE A 303 4.57 -15.08 31.73
N ASP A 304 3.94 -14.18 30.97
CA ASP A 304 4.00 -14.12 29.51
C ASP A 304 4.36 -12.71 29.08
N LEU A 305 5.49 -12.59 28.37
CA LEU A 305 5.92 -11.36 27.72
C LEU A 305 5.78 -11.52 26.22
N SER A 306 5.03 -10.67 25.55
CA SER A 306 4.90 -10.66 24.09
C SER A 306 5.20 -9.29 23.50
N ALA A 307 5.84 -9.27 22.35
CA ALA A 307 6.10 -8.06 21.60
C ALA A 307 5.82 -8.27 20.10
N ILE A 308 5.21 -7.26 19.47
CA ILE A 308 4.87 -7.25 18.05
C ILE A 308 5.50 -6.02 17.41
N PHE A 309 6.25 -6.24 16.36
CA PHE A 309 6.91 -5.19 15.59
C PHE A 309 6.38 -5.17 14.15
N ALA A 310 6.26 -3.97 13.59
CA ALA A 310 6.04 -3.75 12.18
C ALA A 310 7.22 -2.98 11.59
N TYR A 311 7.62 -3.30 10.36
CA TYR A 311 8.68 -2.60 9.66
C TYR A 311 8.36 -2.39 8.18
N SER A 312 8.94 -1.32 7.63
CA SER A 312 8.89 -0.99 6.21
C SER A 312 10.21 -0.36 5.82
N ILE A 313 10.86 -0.85 4.76
CA ILE A 313 12.21 -0.44 4.36
C ILE A 313 12.22 -0.03 2.90
N GLY A 314 12.80 1.14 2.59
CA GLY A 314 13.12 1.58 1.23
C GLY A 314 12.02 2.33 0.49
N GLY A 315 10.88 2.59 1.10
CA GLY A 315 9.84 3.49 0.58
C GLY A 315 10.20 4.97 0.79
N TYR A 316 9.63 5.83 -0.04
CA TYR A 316 9.75 7.29 0.08
C TYR A 316 8.38 7.92 0.27
N ILE A 317 8.35 9.11 0.86
CA ILE A 317 7.13 9.88 1.07
C ILE A 317 7.39 11.34 0.71
N TYR A 318 6.48 11.93 -0.05
CA TYR A 318 6.44 13.37 -0.26
C TYR A 318 5.73 14.01 0.94
N ASN A 319 6.50 14.72 1.75
CA ASN A 319 6.01 15.40 2.94
C ASN A 319 5.36 16.73 2.56
N ARG A 320 4.07 16.67 2.18
CA ARG A 320 3.29 17.85 1.86
C ARG A 320 3.07 18.76 3.07
N ASP A 321 2.98 18.17 4.26
CA ASP A 321 2.66 18.94 5.47
C ASP A 321 3.78 19.92 5.81
N ILE A 322 5.05 19.51 5.60
CA ILE A 322 6.19 20.40 5.84
C ILE A 322 6.24 21.58 4.87
N THR A 323 5.68 21.44 3.65
CA THR A 323 5.61 22.56 2.70
C THR A 323 4.72 23.69 3.19
N MET A 324 3.79 23.38 4.10
CA MET A 324 2.84 24.34 4.66
C MET A 324 3.40 25.13 5.85
N ILE A 325 4.50 24.66 6.44
CA ILE A 325 5.15 25.29 7.59
C ILE A 325 6.60 25.73 7.28
N LEU A 326 7.13 25.32 6.14
CA LEU A 326 8.46 25.72 5.66
C LEU A 326 8.29 26.53 4.36
N HIS A 327 7.78 27.73 4.49
CA HIS A 327 7.51 28.67 3.42
C HIS A 327 8.21 30.02 3.68
N ASN A 328 8.33 30.87 2.67
CA ASN A 328 9.00 32.18 2.74
C ASN A 328 8.07 33.35 3.09
N GLY A 329 6.96 33.13 3.78
CA GLY A 329 5.93 34.11 4.04
C GLY A 329 4.76 34.07 3.06
N SER A 330 4.78 33.17 2.07
CA SER A 330 3.73 33.03 1.04
C SER A 330 2.38 32.50 1.56
N LEU A 331 2.35 31.97 2.80
CA LEU A 331 1.15 31.45 3.44
C LEU A 331 0.83 32.29 4.69
N GLU A 332 0.05 33.33 4.51
CA GLU A 332 -0.36 34.23 5.59
C GLU A 332 -1.11 33.48 6.71
N GLY A 333 -0.86 33.89 7.98
CA GLY A 333 -1.52 33.32 9.16
C GLY A 333 -1.12 31.89 9.51
N ARG A 334 -0.06 31.34 8.89
CA ARG A 334 0.49 30.02 9.22
C ARG A 334 1.79 30.13 10.00
N ASP A 335 1.93 29.23 10.97
CA ASP A 335 3.16 29.11 11.74
C ASP A 335 4.31 28.59 10.87
N TRP A 336 5.52 28.96 11.23
CA TRP A 336 6.73 28.49 10.59
C TRP A 336 7.40 27.36 11.38
N SER A 337 7.99 26.43 10.67
CA SER A 337 8.92 25.49 11.27
C SER A 337 10.16 26.23 11.78
N THR A 338 10.72 25.78 12.91
CA THR A 338 12.02 26.27 13.42
C THR A 338 13.17 26.04 12.44
N GLU A 339 13.03 25.16 11.46
CA GLU A 339 14.00 24.95 10.37
C GLU A 339 14.24 26.25 9.57
N ILE A 340 13.30 27.19 9.55
CA ILE A 340 13.46 28.49 8.90
C ILE A 340 14.63 29.31 9.49
N LEU A 341 15.00 29.04 10.75
CA LEU A 341 16.13 29.70 11.39
C LEU A 341 17.48 29.32 10.78
N LYS A 342 17.52 28.20 10.06
CA LYS A 342 18.68 27.72 9.29
C LYS A 342 18.80 28.37 7.91
N ARG A 343 17.94 29.33 7.57
CA ARG A 343 17.91 29.95 6.25
C ARG A 343 19.24 30.54 5.85
N TRP A 344 19.41 30.69 4.57
CA TRP A 344 20.55 31.40 4.00
C TRP A 344 20.62 32.83 4.52
N THR A 345 21.80 33.24 4.92
CA THR A 345 22.21 34.59 5.26
C THR A 345 23.67 34.79 4.80
N PRO A 346 24.19 36.03 4.67
CA PRO A 346 25.61 36.23 4.35
C PRO A 346 26.58 35.49 5.28
N ASP A 347 26.17 35.22 6.53
CA ASP A 347 26.97 34.47 7.52
C ASP A 347 26.69 32.96 7.50
N ASN A 348 25.59 32.51 6.84
CA ASN A 348 25.21 31.09 6.73
C ASN A 348 24.89 30.74 5.27
N ARG A 349 25.93 30.70 4.41
CA ARG A 349 25.78 30.51 2.97
C ARG A 349 25.52 29.05 2.55
N TYR A 350 25.96 28.09 3.36
CA TYR A 350 25.84 26.65 3.04
C TYR A 350 24.69 26.02 3.81
N THR A 351 23.49 26.12 3.28
CA THR A 351 22.26 25.64 3.89
C THR A 351 21.28 25.15 2.82
N ASP A 352 20.35 24.27 3.23
CA ASP A 352 19.24 23.78 2.38
C ASP A 352 17.99 24.67 2.46
N VAL A 353 18.03 25.74 3.26
CA VAL A 353 16.90 26.66 3.43
C VAL A 353 17.20 27.97 2.75
N PRO A 354 16.48 28.35 1.67
CA PRO A 354 16.72 29.56 0.93
C PRO A 354 16.58 30.85 1.75
N ALA A 355 17.05 31.95 1.22
CA ALA A 355 16.87 33.27 1.78
C ALA A 355 15.39 33.66 1.86
N LEU A 356 14.98 34.37 2.91
CA LEU A 356 13.66 35.02 2.93
C LEU A 356 13.60 36.10 1.85
N SER A 357 12.51 36.08 1.09
CA SER A 357 12.26 37.04 0.02
C SER A 357 10.85 37.61 0.13
N THR A 358 10.70 38.88 -0.18
CA THR A 358 9.37 39.53 -0.28
C THR A 358 8.68 39.19 -1.61
N THR A 359 9.42 38.71 -2.60
CA THR A 359 8.89 38.17 -3.85
C THR A 359 8.77 36.66 -3.73
N SER A 360 7.64 36.10 -4.16
CA SER A 360 7.45 34.64 -4.15
C SER A 360 8.46 33.98 -5.06
N ASN A 361 9.30 33.13 -4.50
CA ASN A 361 10.30 32.34 -5.24
C ASN A 361 9.98 30.84 -5.23
N ASN A 362 8.76 30.46 -4.84
CA ASN A 362 8.20 29.10 -4.92
C ASN A 362 9.01 28.00 -4.21
N TRP A 363 9.88 28.33 -3.25
CA TRP A 363 10.78 27.37 -2.62
C TRP A 363 10.10 26.33 -1.70
N ASN A 364 8.81 26.50 -1.42
CA ASN A 364 7.94 25.49 -0.80
C ASN A 364 7.08 24.69 -1.80
N SER A 365 7.29 24.91 -3.11
CA SER A 365 6.61 24.19 -4.18
C SER A 365 7.07 22.71 -4.27
N ALA A 366 6.24 21.89 -4.91
CA ALA A 366 6.45 20.45 -4.96
C ALA A 366 7.77 20.08 -5.67
N SER A 367 8.74 19.57 -4.90
CA SER A 367 10.04 19.13 -5.41
C SER A 367 10.63 18.03 -4.55
N THR A 368 11.75 17.46 -4.98
CA THR A 368 12.46 16.42 -4.22
C THR A 368 13.02 16.93 -2.89
N ARG A 369 13.03 18.25 -2.64
CA ARG A 369 13.37 18.82 -1.33
C ARG A 369 12.54 18.23 -0.20
N PHE A 370 11.28 17.94 -0.46
CA PHE A 370 10.32 17.43 0.51
C PHE A 370 10.09 15.92 0.39
N LEU A 371 10.91 15.23 -0.42
CA LEU A 371 10.86 13.79 -0.61
C LEU A 371 11.77 13.09 0.40
N GLN A 372 11.18 12.41 1.37
CA GLN A 372 11.89 11.82 2.50
C GLN A 372 11.87 10.29 2.43
N ASN A 373 12.92 9.66 2.97
CA ASN A 373 12.95 8.22 3.17
C ASN A 373 11.97 7.83 4.28
N ASN A 374 11.02 6.94 3.99
CA ASN A 374 9.96 6.53 4.90
C ASN A 374 10.22 5.13 5.52
N SER A 375 11.48 4.72 5.63
CA SER A 375 11.82 3.48 6.32
C SER A 375 11.58 3.62 7.82
N TYR A 376 10.95 2.61 8.41
CA TYR A 376 10.69 2.59 9.85
C TYR A 376 10.65 1.18 10.43
N MET A 377 10.78 1.09 11.73
CA MET A 377 10.43 -0.05 12.58
C MET A 377 9.69 0.46 13.80
N ARG A 378 8.53 -0.11 14.10
CA ARG A 378 7.64 0.27 15.22
C ARG A 378 7.36 -0.92 16.13
N LEU A 379 7.51 -0.71 17.43
CA LEU A 379 6.94 -1.61 18.44
C LEU A 379 5.45 -1.32 18.54
N LYS A 380 4.66 -2.17 17.87
CA LYS A 380 3.20 -2.03 17.77
C LYS A 380 2.51 -2.37 19.08
N ASN A 381 3.00 -3.41 19.74
CA ASN A 381 2.43 -3.87 20.99
C ASN A 381 3.52 -4.52 21.85
N LEU A 382 3.47 -4.26 23.15
CA LEU A 382 4.22 -4.96 24.18
C LEU A 382 3.25 -5.29 25.30
N THR A 383 3.11 -6.58 25.61
CA THR A 383 2.21 -7.05 26.66
C THR A 383 2.99 -7.90 27.65
N LEU A 384 2.85 -7.58 28.93
CA LEU A 384 3.28 -8.42 30.04
C LEU A 384 2.04 -8.90 30.78
N SER A 385 1.88 -10.21 30.90
CA SER A 385 0.76 -10.79 31.63
C SER A 385 1.25 -11.83 32.65
N TYR A 386 0.44 -12.06 33.67
CA TYR A 386 0.67 -13.06 34.69
C TYR A 386 -0.60 -13.88 34.91
N ASN A 387 -0.48 -15.18 34.71
CA ASN A 387 -1.55 -16.14 35.00
C ASN A 387 -1.41 -16.60 36.45
N LEU A 388 -2.43 -16.36 37.26
CA LEU A 388 -2.42 -16.73 38.66
C LEU A 388 -2.37 -18.25 38.82
N PRO A 389 -1.61 -18.77 39.80
CA PRO A 389 -1.56 -20.21 40.09
C PRO A 389 -2.93 -20.80 40.40
N LYS A 390 -3.24 -21.96 39.85
CA LYS A 390 -4.53 -22.63 40.06
C LYS A 390 -4.87 -22.83 41.54
N GLN A 391 -3.86 -23.04 42.39
CA GLN A 391 -4.04 -23.20 43.83
C GLN A 391 -4.70 -21.99 44.53
N TRP A 392 -4.52 -20.78 43.97
CA TRP A 392 -5.09 -19.55 44.52
C TRP A 392 -6.54 -19.36 44.08
N ILE A 393 -6.82 -19.67 42.82
CA ILE A 393 -8.10 -19.35 42.15
C ILE A 393 -9.15 -20.46 42.32
N SER A 394 -8.74 -21.71 42.55
CA SER A 394 -9.68 -22.85 42.73
C SER A 394 -10.62 -22.69 43.91
N LYS A 395 -10.18 -21.99 44.97
CA LYS A 395 -11.02 -21.68 46.13
C LYS A 395 -12.19 -20.73 45.80
N LEU A 396 -12.08 -19.99 44.66
CA LEU A 396 -13.09 -19.05 44.18
C LEU A 396 -13.95 -19.65 43.03
N SER A 397 -13.83 -20.95 42.78
CA SER A 397 -14.49 -21.65 41.66
C SER A 397 -14.17 -21.03 40.29
N LEU A 398 -12.99 -20.42 40.14
CA LEU A 398 -12.51 -19.85 38.90
C LEU A 398 -11.60 -20.81 38.14
N SER A 399 -11.74 -20.86 36.82
CA SER A 399 -10.93 -21.73 35.97
C SER A 399 -9.59 -21.06 35.57
N SER A 400 -9.58 -19.74 35.38
CA SER A 400 -8.36 -18.96 35.15
C SER A 400 -8.52 -17.49 35.55
N VAL A 401 -7.43 -16.88 36.00
CA VAL A 401 -7.32 -15.44 36.22
C VAL A 401 -5.98 -14.98 35.67
N GLN A 402 -6.01 -14.02 34.75
CA GLN A 402 -4.84 -13.38 34.16
C GLN A 402 -4.90 -11.89 34.40
N VAL A 403 -3.81 -11.33 34.90
CA VAL A 403 -3.61 -9.86 35.00
C VAL A 403 -2.62 -9.46 33.92
N TYR A 404 -2.86 -8.35 33.22
CA TYR A 404 -1.96 -7.88 32.19
C TYR A 404 -1.79 -6.36 32.20
N VAL A 405 -0.65 -5.92 31.68
CA VAL A 405 -0.38 -4.56 31.26
C VAL A 405 0.11 -4.58 29.82
N GLN A 406 -0.37 -3.65 29.03
CA GLN A 406 -0.11 -3.55 27.61
C GLN A 406 0.25 -2.13 27.21
N GLY A 407 1.21 -2.00 26.30
CA GLY A 407 1.56 -0.74 25.70
C GLY A 407 1.50 -0.83 24.18
N ASP A 408 0.81 0.09 23.53
CA ASP A 408 0.71 0.17 22.08
C ASP A 408 1.51 1.36 21.54
N ASN A 409 2.17 1.16 20.39
CA ASN A 409 2.97 2.17 19.70
C ASN A 409 4.03 2.83 20.59
N LEU A 410 4.68 2.07 21.47
CA LEU A 410 5.57 2.59 22.52
C LEU A 410 6.75 3.37 21.95
N PHE A 411 7.36 2.88 20.84
CA PHE A 411 8.39 3.61 20.13
C PHE A 411 8.43 3.28 18.64
N THR A 412 8.98 4.21 17.87
CA THR A 412 9.19 4.07 16.44
C THR A 412 10.58 4.59 16.09
N ILE A 413 11.36 3.78 15.37
CA ILE A 413 12.63 4.18 14.76
C ILE A 413 12.30 4.52 13.30
N HIS A 414 12.62 5.74 12.86
CA HIS A 414 12.33 6.19 11.49
C HIS A 414 13.34 7.24 11.02
N ARG A 415 13.33 7.53 9.71
CA ARG A 415 14.24 8.51 9.10
C ARG A 415 13.56 9.78 8.62
N ASN A 416 12.24 9.78 8.48
CA ASN A 416 11.48 10.97 8.10
C ASN A 416 11.40 11.98 9.25
N GLN A 417 11.18 13.26 8.93
CA GLN A 417 11.10 14.33 9.91
C GLN A 417 9.64 14.75 10.13
N GLY A 418 9.25 14.89 11.40
CA GLY A 418 7.99 15.52 11.79
C GLY A 418 6.72 14.75 11.45
N LEU A 419 6.82 13.47 11.04
CA LEU A 419 5.68 12.66 10.62
C LEU A 419 5.66 11.30 11.28
N ASP A 420 4.45 10.77 11.44
CA ASP A 420 4.30 9.34 11.63
C ASP A 420 4.66 8.62 10.32
N PRO A 421 5.62 7.68 10.32
CA PRO A 421 6.05 6.99 9.10
C PRO A 421 5.01 6.00 8.55
N GLU A 422 4.03 5.60 9.35
CA GLU A 422 2.99 4.66 8.95
C GLU A 422 1.90 5.36 8.13
N GLN A 423 2.27 5.78 6.92
CA GLN A 423 1.42 6.48 5.98
C GLN A 423 0.85 5.55 4.91
N GLY A 424 -0.13 6.05 4.13
CA GLY A 424 -0.68 5.31 3.00
C GLY A 424 0.35 5.12 1.87
N ILE A 425 0.17 4.06 1.09
CA ILE A 425 1.05 3.69 -0.04
C ILE A 425 1.09 4.74 -1.16
N THR A 426 0.15 5.69 -1.20
CA THR A 426 0.17 6.80 -2.16
C THR A 426 1.42 7.66 -2.06
N GLY A 427 2.12 7.61 -0.91
CA GLY A 427 3.38 8.30 -0.70
C GLY A 427 3.26 9.82 -0.55
N ILE A 428 2.09 10.34 -0.21
CA ILE A 428 1.84 11.76 0.06
C ILE A 428 1.20 11.89 1.44
N THR A 429 1.65 12.87 2.24
CA THR A 429 1.03 13.17 3.54
C THR A 429 -0.18 14.08 3.38
N TYR A 430 -1.18 13.87 4.27
CA TYR A 430 -2.42 14.67 4.33
C TYR A 430 -2.84 14.89 5.78
N TYR A 431 -2.07 15.65 6.57
CA TYR A 431 -2.43 16.07 7.94
C TYR A 431 -2.94 14.92 8.83
N ARG A 432 -2.30 13.75 8.74
CA ARG A 432 -2.68 12.61 9.58
C ARG A 432 -2.14 12.77 10.98
N TYR A 433 -3.00 12.56 11.96
CA TYR A 433 -2.57 12.41 13.34
C TYR A 433 -1.64 11.20 13.47
N PRO A 434 -0.51 11.34 14.17
CA PRO A 434 0.36 10.20 14.47
C PRO A 434 -0.37 9.17 15.34
N ALA A 435 0.03 7.90 15.20
CA ALA A 435 -0.48 6.84 16.05
C ALA A 435 -0.16 7.14 17.53
N MET A 436 -1.19 7.16 18.35
CA MET A 436 -1.05 7.47 19.76
C MET A 436 -0.36 6.33 20.51
N ARG A 437 0.49 6.69 21.47
CA ARG A 437 1.01 5.77 22.48
C ARG A 437 -0.09 5.52 23.49
N THR A 438 -0.46 4.27 23.72
CA THR A 438 -1.50 3.89 24.66
C THR A 438 -0.93 2.90 25.67
N ILE A 439 -1.25 3.06 26.94
CA ILE A 439 -0.94 2.11 28.01
C ILE A 439 -2.27 1.70 28.63
N SER A 440 -2.51 0.41 28.70
CA SER A 440 -3.71 -0.18 29.28
C SER A 440 -3.37 -1.35 30.20
N GLY A 441 -4.25 -1.65 31.10
CA GLY A 441 -4.15 -2.82 31.97
C GLY A 441 -5.52 -3.41 32.24
N GLY A 442 -5.57 -4.70 32.53
CA GLY A 442 -6.82 -5.40 32.76
C GLY A 442 -6.65 -6.74 33.44
N ILE A 443 -7.80 -7.34 33.76
CA ILE A 443 -7.90 -8.64 34.37
C ILE A 443 -8.89 -9.48 33.54
N ASN A 444 -8.44 -10.65 33.09
CA ASN A 444 -9.27 -11.64 32.43
C ASN A 444 -9.63 -12.74 33.45
N VAL A 445 -10.91 -13.00 33.60
CA VAL A 445 -11.42 -14.02 34.54
C VAL A 445 -12.28 -14.99 33.75
N SER A 446 -12.02 -16.31 33.93
CA SER A 446 -12.83 -17.40 33.39
C SER A 446 -13.38 -18.23 34.55
N PHE A 447 -14.66 -18.60 34.46
CA PHE A 447 -15.40 -19.35 35.44
C PHE A 447 -15.49 -20.84 35.07
#